data_dcd80a34008584273e15e21afd08f9fb
#
_entry.id   dcd80a34008584273e15e21afd08f9fb
#
_cell.length_a   1.000
_cell.length_b   1.000
_cell.length_c   1.000
_cell.angle_alpha   90.00
_cell.angle_beta   90.00
_cell.angle_gamma   90.00
#
_symmetry.space_group_name_H-M   'P 1'
#
loop_
_entity.id
_entity.type
_entity.pdbx_description
1 polymer ?
#
loop_
_entity_poly.entity_id
_entity_poly.type
_entity_poly.pdbx_seq_one_letter_code
_entity_poly.pdbx_strand_id
1 'polypeptide(L)'
;ENNLFDFNWYEFDKAKVEKEKGNGKIYDTFIDIINYDEKKLNKILTDIKKPELDLNISEEKDNGSSIVVLKSYVEDSKKRDVKDFVSYFKARYISLRNILQGRQELQNVISINKIKNKKNDELVSLIGLICDKKITKNGNIILSVEDLTGEVNVLVNKNNNELYNKAKDLCLDQVIGINGSLRNNFIFVNDL
;
A
#
# COMPACT_ATOMS: atom_id res chain seq x y z
N GLU A 1 6.93 19.46 12.71
CA GLU A 1 5.72 18.74 12.27
C GLU A 1 6.14 17.34 11.81
N ASN A 2 6.25 16.41 12.78
CA ASN A 2 6.53 15.01 12.46
C ASN A 2 5.23 14.35 12.04
N ASN A 3 5.15 14.00 10.78
CA ASN A 3 4.01 13.28 10.22
C ASN A 3 4.00 11.84 10.75
N LEU A 4 2.89 11.41 11.34
CA LEU A 4 2.62 10.02 11.75
C LEU A 4 2.80 9.02 10.57
N PHE A 5 2.79 9.51 9.33
CA PHE A 5 2.95 8.72 8.10
C PHE A 5 4.41 8.38 7.77
N ASP A 6 5.39 9.01 8.48
CA ASP A 6 6.83 8.75 8.27
C ASP A 6 7.39 7.68 9.23
N PHE A 7 6.52 6.97 9.96
CA PHE A 7 6.94 5.92 10.86
C PHE A 7 7.53 4.73 10.10
N ASN A 8 8.81 4.47 10.27
CA ASN A 8 9.51 3.39 9.59
C ASN A 8 9.28 2.04 10.30
N TRP A 9 8.27 1.32 9.88
CA TRP A 9 7.91 0.00 10.41
C TRP A 9 9.00 -1.05 10.26
N TYR A 10 9.82 -0.95 9.23
CA TYR A 10 10.96 -1.85 9.03
C TYR A 10 12.01 -1.68 10.11
N GLU A 11 12.37 -0.44 10.45
CA GLU A 11 13.31 -0.15 11.53
C GLU A 11 12.72 -0.50 12.90
N PHE A 12 11.43 -0.35 13.08
CA PHE A 12 10.73 -0.79 14.29
C PHE A 12 10.81 -2.31 14.50
N ASP A 13 10.55 -3.11 13.45
CA ASP A 13 10.66 -4.57 13.52
C ASP A 13 12.09 -5.01 13.77
N LYS A 14 13.06 -4.36 13.14
CA LYS A 14 14.49 -4.61 13.38
C LYS A 14 14.87 -4.29 14.83
N ALA A 15 14.41 -3.16 15.37
CA ALA A 15 14.64 -2.78 16.76
C ALA A 15 14.01 -3.77 17.75
N LYS A 16 12.84 -4.34 17.41
CA LYS A 16 12.19 -5.38 18.20
C LYS A 16 13.01 -6.65 18.28
N VAL A 17 13.58 -7.09 17.14
CA VAL A 17 14.50 -8.26 17.11
C VAL A 17 15.77 -7.99 17.93
N GLU A 18 16.30 -6.78 17.88
CA GLU A 18 17.47 -6.40 18.67
C GLU A 18 17.17 -6.33 20.19
N LYS A 19 15.95 -5.91 20.57
CA LYS A 19 15.51 -5.96 21.97
C LYS A 19 15.51 -7.37 22.52
N GLU A 20 15.06 -8.35 21.75
CA GLU A 20 15.10 -9.76 22.12
C GLU A 20 16.54 -10.28 22.32
N LYS A 21 17.54 -9.65 21.69
CA LYS A 21 18.97 -9.89 21.85
C LYS A 21 19.62 -9.10 23.01
N GLY A 22 18.83 -8.35 23.80
CA GLY A 22 19.30 -7.59 24.96
C GLY A 22 19.69 -6.13 24.66
N ASN A 23 19.49 -5.62 23.44
CA ASN A 23 19.77 -4.23 23.06
C ASN A 23 18.47 -3.44 22.80
N GLY A 24 17.76 -3.09 23.85
CA GLY A 24 16.39 -2.56 23.77
C GLY A 24 16.25 -1.04 23.59
N LYS A 25 17.34 -0.23 23.66
CA LYS A 25 17.23 1.24 23.66
C LYS A 25 16.46 1.84 22.48
N ILE A 26 16.71 1.33 21.28
CA ILE A 26 16.06 1.84 20.05
C ILE A 26 14.57 1.48 20.06
N TYR A 27 14.24 0.26 20.46
CA TYR A 27 12.85 -0.19 20.57
C TYR A 27 12.06 0.64 21.59
N ASP A 28 12.64 0.91 22.75
CA ASP A 28 12.00 1.71 23.80
C ASP A 28 11.73 3.14 23.30
N THR A 29 12.66 3.73 22.51
CA THR A 29 12.44 5.02 21.85
C THR A 29 11.25 5.01 20.89
N PHE A 30 11.08 3.95 20.07
CA PHE A 30 9.92 3.81 19.20
C PHE A 30 8.61 3.70 19.99
N ILE A 31 8.61 2.94 21.08
CA ILE A 31 7.45 2.82 21.96
C ILE A 31 7.09 4.15 22.60
N ASP A 32 8.08 4.94 23.01
CA ASP A 32 7.86 6.28 23.58
C ASP A 32 7.26 7.24 22.55
N ILE A 33 7.69 7.17 21.29
CA ILE A 33 7.11 7.95 20.18
C ILE A 33 5.65 7.57 19.97
N ILE A 34 5.35 6.28 19.87
CA ILE A 34 3.97 5.78 19.68
C ILE A 34 3.06 6.22 20.83
N ASN A 35 3.52 6.05 22.08
CA ASN A 35 2.74 6.44 23.26
C ASN A 35 2.55 7.97 23.36
N TYR A 36 3.53 8.74 22.91
CA TYR A 36 3.44 10.20 22.87
C TYR A 36 2.35 10.65 21.87
N ASP A 37 2.36 10.06 20.69
CA ASP A 37 1.38 10.39 19.65
C ASP A 37 -0.04 9.94 20.03
N GLU A 38 -0.19 8.80 20.70
CA GLU A 38 -1.49 8.33 21.21
C GLU A 38 -2.06 9.29 22.26
N LYS A 39 -1.23 9.79 23.18
CA LYS A 39 -1.64 10.80 24.17
C LYS A 39 -2.05 12.12 23.53
N LYS A 40 -1.29 12.57 22.53
CA LYS A 40 -1.58 13.80 21.78
C LYS A 40 -2.88 13.67 21.00
N LEU A 41 -3.11 12.54 20.36
CA LEU A 41 -4.33 12.21 19.63
C LEU A 41 -5.56 12.17 20.55
N ASN A 42 -5.43 11.51 21.70
CA ASN A 42 -6.50 11.45 22.69
C ASN A 42 -6.83 12.83 23.26
N LYS A 43 -5.84 13.70 23.46
CA LYS A 43 -6.08 15.09 23.87
C LYS A 43 -6.84 15.88 22.80
N ILE A 44 -6.44 15.74 21.53
CA ILE A 44 -7.15 16.39 20.41
C ILE A 44 -8.58 15.86 20.31
N LEU A 45 -8.80 14.55 20.46
CA LEU A 45 -10.13 13.94 20.42
C LEU A 45 -11.03 14.37 21.58
N THR A 46 -10.46 14.66 22.76
CA THR A 46 -11.22 15.18 23.91
C THR A 46 -11.53 16.68 23.76
N ASP A 47 -10.65 17.44 23.09
CA ASP A 47 -10.83 18.88 22.84
C ASP A 47 -11.80 19.14 21.66
N ILE A 48 -11.96 18.18 20.74
CA ILE A 48 -13.06 18.20 19.77
C ILE A 48 -14.34 17.82 20.51
N LYS A 49 -15.05 18.82 21.06
CA LYS A 49 -16.46 18.65 21.44
C LYS A 49 -17.14 17.96 20.28
N LYS A 50 -17.62 16.73 20.48
CA LYS A 50 -18.52 16.09 19.52
C LYS A 50 -19.58 17.13 19.20
N PRO A 51 -19.73 17.60 17.95
CA PRO A 51 -20.94 18.26 17.60
C PRO A 51 -22.02 17.23 17.93
N GLU A 52 -22.93 17.56 18.84
CA GLU A 52 -24.19 16.87 18.94
C GLU A 52 -24.82 17.04 17.56
N LEU A 53 -24.63 16.03 16.71
CA LEU A 53 -25.43 15.91 15.51
C LEU A 53 -26.84 15.64 16.02
N ASP A 54 -27.57 16.72 16.31
CA ASP A 54 -29.01 16.69 16.33
C ASP A 54 -29.46 16.31 14.90
N LEU A 55 -29.53 15.00 14.67
CA LEU A 55 -30.21 14.43 13.52
C LEU A 55 -31.72 14.59 13.72
N ASN A 56 -32.18 15.84 13.86
CA ASN A 56 -33.52 16.21 13.49
C ASN A 56 -33.58 16.19 11.95
N ILE A 57 -33.68 14.98 11.40
CA ILE A 57 -34.08 14.78 10.01
C ILE A 57 -35.52 15.25 9.91
N SER A 58 -35.71 16.56 9.73
CA SER A 58 -36.93 17.06 9.14
C SER A 58 -37.00 16.44 7.74
N GLU A 59 -38.09 15.71 7.46
CA GLU A 59 -38.43 15.22 6.13
C GLU A 59 -38.60 16.41 5.18
N GLU A 60 -37.52 17.00 4.70
CA GLU A 60 -37.57 17.84 3.52
C GLU A 60 -37.71 16.91 2.30
N LYS A 61 -38.85 16.97 1.67
CA LYS A 61 -39.12 16.39 0.37
C LYS A 61 -38.16 16.99 -0.65
N ASP A 62 -36.99 16.39 -0.82
CA ASP A 62 -36.05 16.78 -1.85
C ASP A 62 -36.44 16.12 -3.17
N ASN A 63 -36.75 16.95 -4.16
CA ASN A 63 -37.05 16.54 -5.51
C ASN A 63 -35.75 16.18 -6.24
N GLY A 64 -35.40 14.90 -6.27
CA GLY A 64 -34.47 14.38 -7.24
C GLY A 64 -33.13 13.93 -6.72
N SER A 65 -32.94 12.67 -6.72
CA SER A 65 -31.84 11.77 -6.37
C SER A 65 -31.74 11.42 -4.89
N SER A 66 -32.58 10.47 -4.47
CA SER A 66 -32.41 9.84 -3.17
C SER A 66 -31.13 8.97 -3.17
N ILE A 67 -30.16 9.35 -2.35
CA ILE A 67 -29.02 8.50 -2.07
C ILE A 67 -29.50 7.38 -1.17
N VAL A 68 -29.47 6.13 -1.68
CA VAL A 68 -29.82 4.96 -0.90
C VAL A 68 -28.53 4.34 -0.34
N VAL A 69 -28.36 4.37 0.97
CA VAL A 69 -27.26 3.66 1.64
C VAL A 69 -27.62 2.18 1.70
N LEU A 70 -27.06 1.38 0.80
CA LEU A 70 -27.31 -0.05 0.73
C LEU A 70 -26.70 -0.82 1.91
N LYS A 71 -25.57 -0.33 2.44
CA LYS A 71 -24.89 -0.96 3.57
C LYS A 71 -24.06 0.12 4.29
N SER A 72 -24.22 0.22 5.59
CA SER A 72 -23.33 1.03 6.43
C SER A 72 -22.49 0.12 7.31
N TYR A 73 -21.26 0.56 7.59
CA TYR A 73 -20.37 -0.13 8.51
C TYR A 73 -20.67 0.36 9.92
N VAL A 74 -21.22 -0.52 10.75
CA VAL A 74 -21.46 -0.26 12.17
C VAL A 74 -20.79 -1.37 12.96
N GLU A 75 -19.59 -1.11 13.45
CA GLU A 75 -18.91 -1.97 14.42
C GLU A 75 -18.52 -1.15 15.65
N ASP A 76 -18.63 -1.77 16.82
CA ASP A 76 -18.08 -1.23 18.05
C ASP A 76 -16.57 -1.07 17.93
N SER A 77 -16.03 0.02 18.48
CA SER A 77 -14.60 0.26 18.47
C SER A 77 -13.89 -0.84 19.26
N LYS A 78 -13.09 -1.66 18.56
CA LYS A 78 -12.26 -2.71 19.16
C LYS A 78 -10.82 -2.28 19.19
N LYS A 79 -10.10 -2.63 20.26
CA LYS A 79 -8.66 -2.52 20.25
C LYS A 79 -8.09 -3.39 19.14
N ARG A 80 -7.37 -2.78 18.19
CA ARG A 80 -6.75 -3.46 17.06
C ARG A 80 -5.36 -3.94 17.44
N ASP A 81 -5.02 -5.16 17.01
CA ASP A 81 -3.68 -5.73 17.13
C ASP A 81 -2.94 -5.62 15.77
N VAL A 82 -1.63 -5.74 15.76
CA VAL A 82 -0.80 -5.73 14.54
C VAL A 82 -1.31 -6.74 13.52
N LYS A 83 -1.78 -7.89 13.98
CA LYS A 83 -2.37 -8.93 13.11
C LYS A 83 -3.60 -8.45 12.35
N ASP A 84 -4.41 -7.58 12.94
CA ASP A 84 -5.60 -7.04 12.30
C ASP A 84 -5.21 -6.15 11.11
N PHE A 85 -4.19 -5.30 11.29
CA PHE A 85 -3.67 -4.47 10.21
C PHE A 85 -3.07 -5.29 9.08
N VAL A 86 -2.25 -6.31 9.40
CA VAL A 86 -1.68 -7.22 8.40
C VAL A 86 -2.80 -7.92 7.63
N SER A 87 -3.85 -8.39 8.31
CA SER A 87 -5.00 -9.04 7.67
C SER A 87 -5.76 -8.07 6.78
N TYR A 88 -5.95 -6.83 7.21
CA TYR A 88 -6.61 -5.78 6.44
C TYR A 88 -5.85 -5.47 5.14
N PHE A 89 -4.53 -5.24 5.22
CA PHE A 89 -3.73 -4.92 4.03
C PHE A 89 -3.65 -6.11 3.07
N LYS A 90 -3.54 -7.34 3.57
CA LYS A 90 -3.62 -8.55 2.74
C LYS A 90 -4.98 -8.68 2.04
N ALA A 91 -6.07 -8.47 2.75
CA ALA A 91 -7.41 -8.52 2.17
C ALA A 91 -7.60 -7.44 1.09
N ARG A 92 -7.11 -6.21 1.33
CA ARG A 92 -7.11 -5.12 0.36
C ARG A 92 -6.33 -5.52 -0.91
N TYR A 93 -5.10 -6.02 -0.75
CA TYR A 93 -4.29 -6.48 -1.88
C TYR A 93 -5.00 -7.57 -2.69
N ILE A 94 -5.53 -8.61 -2.02
CA ILE A 94 -6.23 -9.71 -2.68
C ILE A 94 -7.45 -9.21 -3.45
N SER A 95 -8.23 -8.32 -2.88
CA SER A 95 -9.41 -7.75 -3.53
C SER A 95 -9.06 -6.97 -4.80
N LEU A 96 -8.05 -6.09 -4.73
CA LEU A 96 -7.57 -5.33 -5.87
C LEU A 96 -6.94 -6.23 -6.95
N ARG A 97 -6.15 -7.21 -6.54
CA ARG A 97 -5.60 -8.22 -7.44
C ARG A 97 -6.69 -8.96 -8.22
N ASN A 98 -7.76 -9.41 -7.54
CA ASN A 98 -8.86 -10.12 -8.19
C ASN A 98 -9.58 -9.25 -9.24
N ILE A 99 -9.73 -7.96 -8.97
CA ILE A 99 -10.29 -7.00 -9.94
C ILE A 99 -9.37 -6.88 -11.16
N LEU A 100 -8.06 -6.73 -10.96
CA LEU A 100 -7.09 -6.61 -12.05
C LEU A 100 -6.95 -7.89 -12.86
N GLN A 101 -7.04 -9.07 -12.25
CA GLN A 101 -7.00 -10.36 -12.95
C GLN A 101 -8.16 -10.56 -13.93
N GLY A 102 -9.26 -9.82 -13.77
CA GLY A 102 -10.37 -9.82 -14.75
C GLY A 102 -10.05 -9.16 -16.08
N ARG A 103 -8.93 -8.45 -16.20
CA ARG A 103 -8.51 -7.79 -17.44
C ARG A 103 -7.85 -8.77 -18.40
N GLN A 104 -8.13 -8.62 -19.70
CA GLN A 104 -7.59 -9.51 -20.74
C GLN A 104 -6.07 -9.50 -20.77
N GLU A 105 -5.45 -8.35 -20.56
CA GLU A 105 -4.01 -8.14 -20.59
C GLU A 105 -3.28 -8.86 -19.44
N LEU A 106 -4.01 -9.20 -18.36
CA LEU A 106 -3.46 -9.78 -17.12
C LEU A 106 -3.91 -11.24 -16.87
N GLN A 107 -4.31 -11.98 -17.90
CA GLN A 107 -4.80 -13.36 -17.73
C GLN A 107 -3.70 -14.36 -17.34
N ASN A 108 -2.44 -14.09 -17.71
CA ASN A 108 -1.30 -14.98 -17.47
C ASN A 108 -0.41 -14.52 -16.31
N VAL A 109 -1.01 -13.91 -15.29
CA VAL A 109 -0.29 -13.42 -14.11
C VAL A 109 0.38 -14.56 -13.35
N ILE A 110 1.66 -14.40 -13.07
CA ILE A 110 2.44 -15.30 -12.22
C ILE A 110 2.92 -14.59 -10.97
N SER A 111 3.16 -15.35 -9.89
CA SER A 111 3.71 -14.80 -8.66
C SER A 111 5.19 -14.45 -8.83
N ILE A 112 5.65 -13.46 -8.05
CA ILE A 112 7.05 -12.99 -8.10
C ILE A 112 8.05 -14.12 -7.81
N ASN A 113 7.73 -15.02 -6.89
CA ASN A 113 8.59 -16.16 -6.61
C ASN A 113 8.78 -17.09 -7.84
N LYS A 114 7.75 -17.24 -8.68
CA LYS A 114 7.86 -18.00 -9.93
C LYS A 114 8.67 -17.27 -11.00
N ILE A 115 8.65 -15.92 -10.99
CA ILE A 115 9.44 -15.09 -11.92
C ILE A 115 10.93 -15.33 -11.73
N LYS A 116 11.39 -15.51 -10.49
CA LYS A 116 12.81 -15.77 -10.18
C LYS A 116 13.36 -17.03 -10.86
N ASN A 117 12.50 -17.97 -11.24
CA ASN A 117 12.88 -19.20 -11.93
C ASN A 117 12.78 -19.09 -13.46
N LYS A 118 12.37 -17.94 -13.98
CA LYS A 118 12.25 -17.69 -15.41
C LYS A 118 13.59 -17.32 -16.04
N LYS A 119 13.74 -17.58 -17.34
CA LYS A 119 14.93 -17.20 -18.10
C LYS A 119 14.88 -15.72 -18.50
N ASN A 120 16.05 -15.16 -18.78
CA ASN A 120 16.12 -13.83 -19.37
C ASN A 120 15.36 -13.78 -20.70
N ASP A 121 14.80 -12.62 -20.99
CA ASP A 121 13.99 -12.30 -22.16
C ASP A 121 12.60 -12.99 -22.23
N GLU A 122 12.22 -13.77 -21.19
CA GLU A 122 10.85 -14.27 -21.11
C GLU A 122 9.88 -13.13 -20.77
N LEU A 123 8.71 -13.16 -21.45
CA LEU A 123 7.59 -12.27 -21.12
C LEU A 123 6.94 -12.74 -19.82
N VAL A 124 6.67 -11.80 -18.96
CA VAL A 124 6.05 -12.02 -17.66
C VAL A 124 4.94 -11.01 -17.42
N SER A 125 3.86 -11.49 -16.81
CA SER A 125 2.78 -10.65 -16.30
C SER A 125 2.68 -10.84 -14.79
N LEU A 126 2.58 -9.76 -14.04
CA LEU A 126 2.42 -9.79 -12.59
C LEU A 126 1.44 -8.73 -12.12
N ILE A 127 0.89 -8.94 -10.93
CA ILE A 127 0.15 -7.93 -10.18
C ILE A 127 0.85 -7.79 -8.83
N GLY A 128 1.20 -6.56 -8.48
CA GLY A 128 1.90 -6.29 -7.22
C GLY A 128 1.62 -4.91 -6.65
N LEU A 129 2.05 -4.71 -5.43
CA LEU A 129 1.98 -3.45 -4.68
C LEU A 129 3.29 -2.69 -4.85
N ILE A 130 3.24 -1.39 -5.05
CA ILE A 130 4.43 -0.54 -5.14
C ILE A 130 4.93 -0.22 -3.73
N CYS A 131 6.14 -0.72 -3.39
CA CYS A 131 6.79 -0.45 -2.10
C CYS A 131 7.72 0.76 -2.17
N ASP A 132 8.39 0.96 -3.31
CA ASP A 132 9.36 2.04 -3.49
C ASP A 132 9.39 2.51 -4.94
N LYS A 133 9.76 3.77 -5.13
CA LYS A 133 9.84 4.41 -6.43
C LYS A 133 11.05 5.34 -6.49
N LYS A 134 11.95 5.07 -7.42
CA LYS A 134 13.19 5.82 -7.59
C LYS A 134 13.42 6.24 -9.04
N ILE A 135 14.01 7.40 -9.23
CA ILE A 135 14.50 7.84 -10.55
C ILE A 135 16.01 7.61 -10.60
N THR A 136 16.45 6.87 -11.60
CA THR A 136 17.88 6.59 -11.83
C THR A 136 18.61 7.82 -12.34
N LYS A 137 19.96 7.82 -12.25
CA LYS A 137 20.80 8.89 -12.83
C LYS A 137 20.55 9.09 -14.32
N ASN A 138 20.16 8.04 -15.04
CA ASN A 138 19.85 8.08 -16.47
C ASN A 138 18.40 8.52 -16.75
N GLY A 139 17.61 8.83 -15.72
CA GLY A 139 16.25 9.31 -15.82
C GLY A 139 15.19 8.19 -15.99
N ASN A 140 15.53 6.91 -15.88
CA ASN A 140 14.54 5.83 -15.86
C ASN A 140 13.88 5.76 -14.48
N ILE A 141 12.65 5.23 -14.43
CA ILE A 141 11.96 4.96 -13.15
C ILE A 141 12.19 3.50 -12.78
N ILE A 142 12.61 3.26 -11.55
CA ILE A 142 12.61 1.92 -10.94
C ILE A 142 11.51 1.90 -9.88
N LEU A 143 10.63 0.90 -9.98
CA LEU A 143 9.62 0.59 -8.98
C LEU A 143 10.03 -0.70 -8.28
N SER A 144 10.02 -0.71 -6.96
CA SER A 144 10.05 -1.95 -6.19
C SER A 144 8.62 -2.42 -6.00
N VAL A 145 8.33 -3.62 -6.45
CA VAL A 145 6.97 -4.17 -6.49
C VAL A 145 6.96 -5.50 -5.75
N GLU A 146 6.02 -5.64 -4.83
CA GLU A 146 5.84 -6.86 -4.04
C GLU A 146 4.50 -7.53 -4.27
N ASP A 147 4.48 -8.84 -4.04
CA ASP A 147 3.27 -9.63 -3.87
C ASP A 147 3.38 -10.44 -2.56
N LEU A 148 2.42 -11.33 -2.30
CA LEU A 148 2.46 -12.18 -1.10
C LEU A 148 3.62 -13.20 -1.09
N THR A 149 4.40 -13.30 -2.17
CA THR A 149 5.45 -14.32 -2.36
C THR A 149 6.86 -13.74 -2.45
N GLY A 150 7.01 -12.44 -2.68
CA GLY A 150 8.30 -11.78 -2.77
C GLY A 150 8.24 -10.40 -3.37
N GLU A 151 9.42 -9.89 -3.71
CA GLU A 151 9.67 -8.55 -4.24
C GLU A 151 10.51 -8.64 -5.51
N VAL A 152 10.27 -7.73 -6.46
CA VAL A 152 10.99 -7.61 -7.73
C VAL A 152 11.13 -6.14 -8.14
N ASN A 153 12.26 -5.81 -8.76
CA ASN A 153 12.45 -4.49 -9.33
C ASN A 153 11.93 -4.41 -10.77
N VAL A 154 11.19 -3.37 -11.04
CA VAL A 154 10.56 -3.09 -12.33
C VAL A 154 11.15 -1.80 -12.89
N LEU A 155 11.60 -1.82 -14.15
CA LEU A 155 12.23 -0.70 -14.80
C LEU A 155 11.34 -0.15 -15.92
N VAL A 156 11.01 1.13 -15.81
CA VAL A 156 10.30 1.89 -16.84
C VAL A 156 11.29 2.81 -17.54
N ASN A 157 11.45 2.61 -18.86
CA ASN A 157 12.38 3.36 -19.66
C ASN A 157 11.83 4.76 -19.97
N LYS A 158 12.64 5.80 -19.76
CA LYS A 158 12.32 7.19 -20.07
C LYS A 158 12.00 7.44 -21.54
N ASN A 159 12.54 6.61 -22.46
CA ASN A 159 12.33 6.78 -23.91
C ASN A 159 10.90 6.39 -24.33
N ASN A 160 10.17 5.64 -23.52
CA ASN A 160 8.74 5.40 -23.71
C ASN A 160 7.95 6.46 -22.94
N ASN A 161 7.65 7.57 -23.60
CA ASN A 161 7.00 8.72 -22.95
C ASN A 161 5.63 8.38 -22.33
N GLU A 162 4.85 7.51 -22.97
CA GLU A 162 3.53 7.13 -22.47
C GLU A 162 3.65 6.35 -21.15
N LEU A 163 4.43 5.28 -21.15
CA LEU A 163 4.64 4.47 -19.94
C LEU A 163 5.36 5.26 -18.85
N TYR A 164 6.29 6.12 -19.24
CA TYR A 164 7.02 6.96 -18.29
C TYR A 164 6.09 7.92 -17.57
N ASN A 165 5.16 8.57 -18.29
CA ASN A 165 4.19 9.48 -17.68
C ASN A 165 3.22 8.71 -16.76
N LYS A 166 2.69 7.56 -17.21
CA LYS A 166 1.89 6.67 -16.35
C LYS A 166 2.65 6.32 -15.07
N ALA A 167 3.91 5.87 -15.20
CA ALA A 167 4.73 5.48 -14.04
C ALA A 167 5.07 6.66 -13.12
N LYS A 168 5.17 7.88 -13.66
CA LYS A 168 5.42 9.09 -12.87
C LYS A 168 4.26 9.42 -11.94
N ASP A 169 3.04 9.12 -12.35
CA ASP A 169 1.81 9.41 -11.58
C ASP A 169 1.46 8.30 -10.56
N LEU A 170 2.15 7.14 -10.64
CA LEU A 170 1.95 6.07 -9.67
C LEU A 170 2.38 6.47 -8.26
N CYS A 171 1.59 6.07 -7.27
CA CYS A 171 1.85 6.30 -5.85
C CYS A 171 2.34 5.03 -5.14
N LEU A 172 3.00 5.18 -4.00
CA LEU A 172 3.30 4.07 -3.10
C LEU A 172 1.99 3.42 -2.62
N ASP A 173 2.04 2.15 -2.24
CA ASP A 173 0.91 1.33 -1.81
C ASP A 173 -0.19 1.12 -2.87
N GLN A 174 0.05 1.52 -4.11
CA GLN A 174 -0.84 1.26 -5.23
C GLN A 174 -0.63 -0.16 -5.76
N VAL A 175 -1.72 -0.88 -6.01
CA VAL A 175 -1.68 -2.20 -6.65
C VAL A 175 -1.81 -2.01 -8.16
N ILE A 176 -0.84 -2.52 -8.90
CA ILE A 176 -0.76 -2.37 -10.36
C ILE A 176 -0.58 -3.72 -11.05
N GLY A 177 -1.03 -3.80 -12.29
CA GLY A 177 -0.71 -4.88 -13.21
C GLY A 177 0.44 -4.48 -14.12
N ILE A 178 1.36 -5.38 -14.39
CA ILE A 178 2.57 -5.11 -15.16
C ILE A 178 2.78 -6.23 -16.16
N ASN A 179 3.00 -5.85 -17.41
CA ASN A 179 3.51 -6.74 -18.45
C ASN A 179 4.91 -6.28 -18.85
N GLY A 180 5.85 -7.22 -18.93
CA GLY A 180 7.22 -6.88 -19.26
C GLY A 180 8.07 -8.09 -19.62
N SER A 181 9.36 -7.85 -19.85
CA SER A 181 10.36 -8.88 -20.10
C SER A 181 11.37 -8.92 -18.98
N LEU A 182 11.69 -10.13 -18.50
CA LEU A 182 12.68 -10.35 -17.45
C LEU A 182 14.09 -10.21 -18.01
N ARG A 183 14.92 -9.35 -17.39
CA ARG A 183 16.36 -9.23 -17.72
C ARG A 183 17.16 -8.91 -16.46
N ASN A 184 18.16 -9.72 -16.16
CA ASN A 184 19.06 -9.49 -15.03
C ASN A 184 18.33 -9.19 -13.71
N ASN A 185 17.29 -9.94 -13.39
CA ASN A 185 16.43 -9.77 -12.21
C ASN A 185 15.60 -8.47 -12.20
N PHE A 186 15.54 -7.73 -13.31
CA PHE A 186 14.64 -6.61 -13.51
C PHE A 186 13.55 -6.99 -14.51
N ILE A 187 12.37 -6.45 -14.31
CA ILE A 187 11.29 -6.52 -15.30
C ILE A 187 11.30 -5.22 -16.07
N PHE A 188 11.58 -5.29 -17.36
CA PHE A 188 11.48 -4.15 -18.27
C PHE A 188 10.03 -4.03 -18.74
N VAL A 189 9.40 -2.93 -18.39
CA VAL A 189 7.96 -2.74 -18.63
C VAL A 189 7.67 -2.53 -20.10
N ASN A 190 6.69 -3.29 -20.60
CA ASN A 190 6.09 -3.12 -21.92
C ASN A 190 4.71 -2.46 -21.82
N ASP A 191 3.96 -2.72 -20.70
CA ASP A 191 2.65 -2.16 -20.41
C ASP A 191 2.38 -2.10 -18.89
N LEU A 192 1.56 -1.10 -18.47
CA LEU A 192 1.16 -0.79 -17.09
C LEU A 192 -0.35 -0.55 -17.01
#